data_48fc33d723582705d1f50252da4dd13f
#
_entry.id   48fc33d723582705d1f50252da4dd13f
#
_cell.length_a   1.000
_cell.length_b   1.000
_cell.length_c   1.000
_cell.angle_alpha   90.00
_cell.angle_beta   90.00
_cell.angle_gamma   90.00
#
_symmetry.space_group_name_H-M   'P 1'
#
loop_
_entity.id
_entity.type
_entity.pdbx_description
1 polymer ?
#
loop_
_entity_poly.entity_id
_entity_poly.type
_entity_poly.pdbx_seq_one_letter_code
_entity_poly.pdbx_strand_id
1 'polypeptide(L)'
;FFNPNDLKMLIKEAIKKPKEVINGYAEIKDRKLFFSSTIPKVVFDKKSYLLYMSRGPVPSNKGLEFKKAWRQVCAYSFPRKALFNFSKTKNKTPIESLEDIEILRFLENGYKVKMIKMSNKSLAVDNNDDLEKAKIYLKFKKL
;
A
#
# COMPACT_ATOMS: atom_id res chain seq x y z
N PHE A 1 11.15 6.17 6.49
CA PHE A 1 12.37 5.49 6.01
C PHE A 1 12.00 4.34 5.11
N PHE A 2 12.56 4.27 3.92
CA PHE A 2 12.28 3.22 2.95
C PHE A 2 13.48 2.27 2.79
N ASN A 3 13.21 0.96 2.74
CA ASN A 3 14.28 -0.01 2.56
C ASN A 3 14.78 0.02 1.10
N PRO A 4 16.08 0.23 0.84
CA PRO A 4 16.63 0.28 -0.51
C PRO A 4 16.36 -0.98 -1.36
N ASN A 5 16.32 -2.16 -0.74
CA ASN A 5 16.03 -3.40 -1.46
C ASN A 5 14.56 -3.46 -1.92
N ASP A 6 13.62 -2.91 -1.11
CA ASP A 6 12.22 -2.80 -1.51
C ASP A 6 12.07 -1.87 -2.72
N LEU A 7 12.84 -0.76 -2.76
CA LEU A 7 12.87 0.15 -3.90
C LEU A 7 13.42 -0.54 -5.17
N LYS A 8 14.51 -1.30 -5.04
CA LYS A 8 15.06 -2.07 -6.16
C LYS A 8 14.05 -3.07 -6.72
N MET A 9 13.29 -3.74 -5.84
CA MET A 9 12.24 -4.67 -6.25
C MET A 9 11.10 -3.96 -6.98
N LEU A 10 10.67 -2.78 -6.50
CA LEU A 10 9.66 -1.95 -7.15
C LEU A 10 10.09 -1.56 -8.56
N ILE A 11 11.30 -1.03 -8.72
CA ILE A 11 11.86 -0.61 -10.01
C ILE A 11 11.95 -1.80 -10.97
N LYS A 12 12.46 -2.94 -10.49
CA LYS A 12 12.58 -4.16 -11.30
C LYS A 12 11.22 -4.65 -11.83
N GLU A 13 10.18 -4.61 -11.00
CA GLU A 13 8.84 -5.00 -11.44
C GLU A 13 8.22 -3.96 -12.39
N ALA A 14 8.43 -2.67 -12.15
CA ALA A 14 7.98 -1.60 -13.03
C ALA A 14 8.58 -1.70 -14.43
N ILE A 15 9.86 -2.04 -14.55
CA ILE A 15 10.52 -2.26 -15.85
C ILE A 15 9.90 -3.46 -16.59
N LYS A 16 9.57 -4.55 -15.87
CA LYS A 16 8.92 -5.72 -16.47
C LYS A 16 7.49 -5.46 -16.92
N LYS A 17 6.80 -4.54 -16.23
CA LYS A 17 5.37 -4.25 -16.40
C LYS A 17 5.11 -2.75 -16.62
N PRO A 18 5.64 -2.17 -17.70
CA PRO A 18 5.65 -0.71 -17.90
C PRO A 18 4.25 -0.09 -18.10
N LYS A 19 3.22 -0.92 -18.31
CA LYS A 19 1.82 -0.48 -18.49
C LYS A 19 0.96 -0.66 -17.25
N GLU A 20 1.48 -1.30 -16.20
CA GLU A 20 0.76 -1.60 -14.97
C GLU A 20 1.17 -0.64 -13.85
N VAL A 21 0.23 -0.31 -12.97
CA VAL A 21 0.54 0.35 -11.71
C VAL A 21 1.15 -0.68 -10.78
N ILE A 22 2.26 -0.34 -10.11
CA ILE A 22 2.88 -1.22 -9.12
C ILE A 22 2.73 -0.59 -7.75
N ASN A 23 2.30 -1.38 -6.76
CA ASN A 23 2.20 -0.93 -5.37
C ASN A 23 2.77 -1.98 -4.40
N GLY A 24 3.33 -1.53 -3.30
CA GLY A 24 3.89 -2.39 -2.28
C GLY A 24 2.84 -2.89 -1.27
N TYR A 25 3.07 -4.09 -0.73
CA TYR A 25 2.35 -4.59 0.42
C TYR A 25 3.27 -5.30 1.42
N ALA A 26 2.86 -5.32 2.69
CA ALA A 26 3.54 -6.07 3.73
C ALA A 26 2.53 -6.78 4.64
N GLU A 27 2.97 -7.84 5.31
CA GLU A 27 2.12 -8.61 6.20
C GLU A 27 1.81 -7.83 7.48
N ILE A 28 0.55 -7.84 7.90
CA ILE A 28 0.12 -7.37 9.22
C ILE A 28 0.36 -8.51 10.21
N LYS A 29 1.11 -8.21 11.27
CA LYS A 29 1.42 -9.18 12.34
C LYS A 29 0.70 -8.89 13.65
N ASP A 30 0.12 -7.71 13.78
CA ASP A 30 -0.54 -7.25 14.99
C ASP A 30 -2.03 -7.01 14.74
N ARG A 31 -2.86 -7.57 15.62
CA ARG A 31 -4.32 -7.39 15.60
C ARG A 31 -4.73 -5.91 15.67
N LYS A 32 -4.01 -5.07 16.43
CA LYS A 32 -4.28 -3.63 16.52
C LYS A 32 -4.13 -2.94 15.17
N LEU A 33 -3.10 -3.29 14.40
CA LEU A 33 -2.87 -2.75 13.06
C LEU A 33 -3.97 -3.18 12.08
N PHE A 34 -4.51 -4.40 12.24
CA PHE A 34 -5.60 -4.89 11.40
C PHE A 34 -6.88 -4.06 11.56
N PHE A 35 -7.21 -3.64 12.78
CA PHE A 35 -8.41 -2.84 13.07
C PHE A 35 -8.17 -1.33 12.97
N SER A 36 -6.95 -0.88 12.77
CA SER A 36 -6.64 0.55 12.64
C SER A 36 -7.12 1.09 11.29
N SER A 37 -7.94 2.14 11.31
CA SER A 37 -8.40 2.85 10.11
C SER A 37 -7.30 3.69 9.44
N THR A 38 -6.20 3.98 10.13
CA THR A 38 -5.05 4.71 9.56
C THR A 38 -4.21 3.85 8.63
N ILE A 39 -4.37 2.51 8.70
CA ILE A 39 -3.60 1.57 7.90
C ILE A 39 -4.50 0.93 6.85
N PRO A 40 -4.37 1.25 5.56
CA PRO A 40 -5.10 0.59 4.50
C PRO A 40 -4.72 -0.88 4.39
N LYS A 41 -5.72 -1.77 4.38
CA LYS A 41 -5.56 -3.21 4.14
C LYS A 41 -5.76 -3.49 2.66
N VAL A 42 -5.02 -4.47 2.14
CA VAL A 42 -5.04 -4.84 0.72
C VAL A 42 -5.48 -6.28 0.54
N VAL A 43 -6.34 -6.49 -0.45
CA VAL A 43 -6.76 -7.81 -0.91
C VAL A 43 -6.37 -7.97 -2.37
N PHE A 44 -5.72 -9.07 -2.71
CA PHE A 44 -5.22 -9.33 -4.06
C PHE A 44 -5.43 -10.80 -4.46
N ASP A 45 -5.45 -11.05 -5.75
CA ASP A 45 -5.64 -12.37 -6.33
C ASP A 45 -4.38 -13.25 -6.23
N LYS A 46 -4.49 -14.51 -6.70
CA LYS A 46 -3.37 -15.46 -6.75
C LYS A 46 -2.20 -14.99 -7.62
N LYS A 47 -2.45 -14.09 -8.56
CA LYS A 47 -1.43 -13.47 -9.42
C LYS A 47 -0.90 -12.16 -8.84
N SER A 48 -1.28 -11.83 -7.60
CA SER A 48 -0.92 -10.59 -6.89
C SER A 48 -1.41 -9.32 -7.59
N TYR A 49 -2.59 -9.35 -8.21
CA TYR A 49 -3.27 -8.13 -8.63
C TYR A 49 -4.25 -7.67 -7.56
N LEU A 50 -4.21 -6.38 -7.27
CA LEU A 50 -5.10 -5.77 -6.29
C LEU A 50 -6.56 -5.97 -6.70
N LEU A 51 -7.35 -6.55 -5.80
CA LEU A 51 -8.79 -6.70 -5.93
C LEU A 51 -9.52 -5.54 -5.25
N TYR A 52 -9.05 -5.17 -4.06
CA TYR A 52 -9.60 -4.07 -3.28
C TYR A 52 -8.62 -3.59 -2.21
N MET A 53 -8.80 -2.36 -1.76
CA MET A 53 -8.07 -1.76 -0.65
C MET A 53 -9.07 -1.03 0.24
N SER A 54 -8.95 -1.20 1.56
CA SER A 54 -9.89 -0.61 2.52
C SER A 54 -9.20 -0.18 3.81
N ARG A 55 -9.74 0.89 4.42
CA ARG A 55 -9.42 1.26 5.80
C ARG A 55 -10.09 0.33 6.80
N GLY A 56 -11.17 -0.36 6.42
CA GLY A 56 -11.82 -1.38 7.22
C GLY A 56 -10.96 -2.66 7.36
N PRO A 57 -11.33 -3.57 8.28
CA PRO A 57 -10.61 -4.82 8.51
C PRO A 57 -10.92 -5.86 7.44
N VAL A 58 -10.15 -5.88 6.35
CA VAL A 58 -10.28 -6.85 5.25
C VAL A 58 -8.99 -7.65 5.06
N PRO A 59 -9.09 -8.95 4.64
CA PRO A 59 -10.29 -9.78 4.56
C PRO A 59 -10.82 -10.15 5.93
N SER A 60 -12.15 -10.23 6.07
CA SER A 60 -12.83 -10.56 7.32
C SER A 60 -13.56 -11.90 7.22
N ASN A 61 -13.70 -12.60 8.34
CA ASN A 61 -14.55 -13.77 8.48
C ASN A 61 -15.83 -13.42 9.29
N LYS A 62 -16.76 -14.36 9.41
CA LYS A 62 -18.02 -14.17 10.17
C LYS A 62 -17.80 -13.75 11.63
N GLY A 63 -16.70 -14.17 12.26
CA GLY A 63 -16.38 -13.85 13.65
C GLY A 63 -15.58 -12.54 13.80
N LEU A 64 -15.33 -11.81 12.74
CA LEU A 64 -14.49 -10.60 12.72
C LEU A 64 -13.11 -10.80 13.37
N GLU A 65 -12.56 -12.02 13.24
CA GLU A 65 -11.29 -12.38 13.81
C GLU A 65 -10.12 -11.99 12.90
N PHE A 66 -9.06 -11.50 13.48
CA PHE A 66 -7.79 -11.35 12.76
C PHE A 66 -7.10 -12.72 12.61
N LYS A 67 -7.00 -13.22 11.39
CA LYS A 67 -6.25 -14.44 11.06
C LYS A 67 -5.01 -14.11 10.22
N LYS A 68 -5.19 -13.42 9.11
CA LYS A 68 -4.12 -13.03 8.19
C LYS A 68 -4.58 -11.85 7.34
N ALA A 69 -3.75 -10.84 7.26
CA ALA A 69 -4.01 -9.66 6.41
C ALA A 69 -2.72 -9.01 5.95
N TRP A 70 -2.86 -8.11 4.99
CA TRP A 70 -1.75 -7.34 4.45
C TRP A 70 -2.09 -5.86 4.45
N ARG A 71 -1.10 -5.03 4.72
CA ARG A 71 -1.22 -3.59 4.66
C ARG A 71 -0.58 -3.04 3.39
N GLN A 72 -1.05 -1.92 2.94
CA GLN A 72 -0.36 -1.13 1.94
C GLN A 72 1.02 -0.67 2.46
N VAL A 73 1.99 -0.65 1.57
CA VAL A 73 3.22 0.11 1.72
C VAL A 73 3.15 1.25 0.70
N CYS A 74 3.25 2.50 1.16
CA CYS A 74 3.10 3.70 0.32
C CYS A 74 4.32 3.90 -0.59
N ALA A 75 4.53 2.94 -1.48
CA ALA A 75 5.53 2.96 -2.53
C ALA A 75 4.90 2.49 -3.84
N TYR A 76 5.04 3.31 -4.87
CA TYR A 76 4.32 3.14 -6.12
C TYR A 76 5.24 3.32 -7.32
N SER A 77 4.89 2.65 -8.41
CA SER A 77 5.31 3.02 -9.76
C SER A 77 4.09 3.19 -10.64
N PHE A 78 4.01 4.31 -11.30
CA PHE A 78 2.88 4.64 -12.18
C PHE A 78 3.36 4.76 -13.63
N PRO A 79 2.68 4.10 -14.58
CA PRO A 79 2.86 4.42 -15.99
C PRO A 79 2.49 5.88 -16.27
N ARG A 80 3.27 6.57 -17.12
CA ARG A 80 3.02 7.99 -17.46
C ARG A 80 1.56 8.24 -17.89
N LYS A 81 1.00 7.34 -18.70
CA LYS A 81 -0.40 7.44 -19.16
C LYS A 81 -1.40 7.36 -17.99
N ALA A 82 -1.13 6.49 -17.01
CA ALA A 82 -1.99 6.36 -15.83
C ALA A 82 -1.98 7.63 -14.98
N LEU A 83 -0.80 8.19 -14.71
CA LEU A 83 -0.67 9.48 -13.99
C LEU A 83 -1.35 10.63 -14.74
N PHE A 84 -1.17 10.68 -16.06
CA PHE A 84 -1.82 11.71 -16.87
C PHE A 84 -3.35 11.61 -16.81
N ASN A 85 -3.91 10.40 -16.89
CA ASN A 85 -5.35 10.20 -16.75
C ASN A 85 -5.84 10.56 -15.34
N PHE A 86 -5.08 10.18 -14.31
CA PHE A 86 -5.37 10.56 -12.94
C PHE A 86 -5.44 12.09 -12.75
N SER A 87 -4.46 12.82 -13.31
CA SER A 87 -4.39 14.28 -13.17
C SER A 87 -5.52 15.03 -13.89
N LYS A 88 -6.11 14.43 -14.93
CA LYS A 88 -7.27 15.01 -15.64
C LYS A 88 -8.58 14.88 -14.87
N THR A 89 -8.67 13.94 -13.95
CA THR A 89 -9.87 13.68 -13.15
C THR A 89 -9.87 14.63 -11.96
N LYS A 90 -10.64 15.72 -12.04
CA LYS A 90 -10.69 16.74 -10.97
C LYS A 90 -11.31 16.22 -9.67
N ASN A 91 -12.29 15.32 -9.76
CA ASN A 91 -13.02 14.78 -8.63
C ASN A 91 -12.53 13.38 -8.28
N LYS A 92 -12.59 13.02 -6.99
CA LYS A 92 -12.40 11.64 -6.53
C LYS A 92 -13.46 10.73 -7.17
N THR A 93 -13.05 9.50 -7.49
CA THR A 93 -14.01 8.46 -7.89
C THR A 93 -14.83 7.99 -6.67
N PRO A 94 -15.99 7.33 -6.87
CA PRO A 94 -16.90 6.97 -5.78
C PRO A 94 -16.21 6.19 -4.64
N ILE A 95 -15.48 5.12 -4.96
CA ILE A 95 -14.83 4.29 -3.93
C ILE A 95 -13.63 5.02 -3.32
N GLU A 96 -12.84 5.72 -4.13
CA GLU A 96 -11.77 6.56 -3.62
C GLU A 96 -12.29 7.59 -2.61
N SER A 97 -13.45 8.20 -2.89
CA SER A 97 -14.05 9.21 -2.00
C SER A 97 -14.49 8.60 -0.66
N LEU A 98 -14.98 7.36 -0.66
CA LEU A 98 -15.43 6.66 0.54
C LEU A 98 -14.28 6.19 1.42
N GLU A 99 -13.26 5.61 0.81
CA GLU A 99 -12.11 5.02 1.52
C GLU A 99 -10.97 6.04 1.76
N ASP A 100 -10.97 7.17 1.04
CA ASP A 100 -9.89 8.15 1.02
C ASP A 100 -8.53 7.51 0.70
N ILE A 101 -8.50 6.72 -0.39
CA ILE A 101 -7.34 5.97 -0.86
C ILE A 101 -7.20 6.14 -2.38
N GLU A 102 -6.21 6.92 -2.84
CA GLU A 102 -6.05 7.36 -4.23
C GLU A 102 -5.81 6.21 -5.22
N ILE A 103 -5.22 5.09 -4.76
CA ILE A 103 -4.97 3.93 -5.63
C ILE A 103 -6.27 3.30 -6.15
N LEU A 104 -7.39 3.48 -5.44
CA LEU A 104 -8.70 2.99 -5.85
C LEU A 104 -9.18 3.66 -7.13
N ARG A 105 -8.84 4.94 -7.38
CA ARG A 105 -9.15 5.63 -8.64
C ARG A 105 -8.54 4.91 -9.84
N PHE A 106 -7.35 4.35 -9.69
CA PHE A 106 -6.74 3.57 -10.77
C PHE A 106 -7.54 2.28 -11.03
N LEU A 107 -7.98 1.57 -9.98
CA LEU A 107 -8.83 0.38 -10.13
C LEU A 107 -10.17 0.72 -10.78
N GLU A 108 -10.85 1.77 -10.31
CA GLU A 108 -12.15 2.21 -10.85
C GLU A 108 -12.03 2.64 -12.32
N ASN A 109 -10.87 3.15 -12.74
CA ASN A 109 -10.57 3.47 -14.14
C ASN A 109 -10.01 2.28 -14.96
N GLY A 110 -10.09 1.06 -14.44
CA GLY A 110 -9.73 -0.17 -15.15
C GLY A 110 -8.22 -0.46 -15.24
N TYR A 111 -7.38 0.25 -14.49
CA TYR A 111 -5.96 -0.06 -14.42
C TYR A 111 -5.71 -1.29 -13.53
N LYS A 112 -4.85 -2.18 -14.01
CA LYS A 112 -4.32 -3.26 -13.17
C LYS A 112 -3.28 -2.71 -12.21
N VAL A 113 -3.42 -3.04 -10.93
CA VAL A 113 -2.46 -2.69 -9.88
C VAL A 113 -1.77 -3.97 -9.44
N LYS A 114 -0.50 -4.13 -9.79
CA LYS A 114 0.33 -5.26 -9.39
C LYS A 114 0.88 -5.01 -7.98
N MET A 115 0.59 -5.93 -7.08
CA MET A 115 1.06 -5.88 -5.71
C MET A 115 2.39 -6.62 -5.57
N ILE A 116 3.39 -6.02 -4.95
CA ILE A 116 4.68 -6.65 -4.66
C ILE A 116 4.92 -6.72 -3.15
N LYS A 117 5.38 -7.89 -2.69
CA LYS A 117 5.71 -8.07 -1.28
C LYS A 117 6.95 -7.26 -0.93
N MET A 118 6.84 -6.44 0.11
CA MET A 118 7.93 -5.65 0.67
C MET A 118 8.27 -6.11 2.07
N SER A 119 9.43 -5.70 2.55
CA SER A 119 9.84 -5.93 3.93
C SER A 119 8.98 -5.08 4.90
N ASN A 120 8.86 -5.54 6.16
CA ASN A 120 8.28 -4.72 7.21
C ASN A 120 9.29 -3.69 7.80
N LYS A 121 10.41 -3.46 7.12
CA LYS A 121 11.51 -2.59 7.58
C LYS A 121 11.33 -1.11 7.21
N SER A 122 10.37 -0.81 6.34
CA SER A 122 10.00 0.58 6.02
C SER A 122 9.15 1.15 7.16
N LEU A 123 9.51 2.35 7.62
CA LEU A 123 8.83 3.07 8.69
C LEU A 123 8.15 4.30 8.09
N ALA A 124 6.82 4.37 8.17
CA ALA A 124 6.06 5.59 7.94
C ALA A 124 6.14 6.49 9.17
N VAL A 125 6.04 7.79 8.97
CA VAL A 125 6.02 8.79 10.04
C VAL A 125 4.81 9.67 9.78
N ASP A 126 3.69 9.30 10.42
CA ASP A 126 2.40 9.97 10.25
C ASP A 126 1.98 10.75 11.50
N ASN A 127 2.63 10.45 12.63
CA ASN A 127 2.37 11.08 13.94
C ASN A 127 3.65 11.19 14.79
N ASN A 128 3.55 11.85 15.95
CA ASN A 128 4.70 12.07 16.84
C ASN A 128 5.30 10.77 17.39
N ASP A 129 4.48 9.75 17.67
CA ASP A 129 4.98 8.45 18.14
C ASP A 129 5.83 7.74 17.08
N ASP A 130 5.44 7.87 15.82
CA ASP A 130 6.21 7.32 14.70
C ASP A 130 7.52 8.10 14.49
N LEU A 131 7.51 9.41 14.72
CA LEU A 131 8.71 10.23 14.69
C LEU A 131 9.72 9.79 15.76
N GLU A 132 9.27 9.53 16.99
CA GLU A 132 10.15 9.04 18.05
C GLU A 132 10.73 7.64 17.74
N LYS A 133 9.90 6.73 17.23
CA LYS A 133 10.39 5.43 16.73
C LYS A 133 11.43 5.60 15.62
N ALA A 134 11.21 6.55 14.71
CA ALA A 134 12.15 6.85 13.63
C ALA A 134 13.49 7.39 14.16
N LYS A 135 13.47 8.27 15.15
CA LYS A 135 14.68 8.78 15.81
C LYS A 135 15.48 7.66 16.49
N ILE A 136 14.79 6.76 17.20
CA ILE A 136 15.40 5.60 17.83
C ILE A 136 16.05 4.70 16.78
N TYR A 137 15.33 4.37 15.71
CA TYR A 137 15.84 3.54 14.62
C TYR A 137 17.11 4.12 13.97
N LEU A 138 17.18 5.44 13.79
CA LEU A 138 18.36 6.12 13.23
C LEU A 138 19.56 6.09 14.17
N LYS A 139 19.35 6.22 15.49
CA LYS A 139 20.45 6.11 16.47
C LYS A 139 21.11 4.74 16.43
N PHE A 140 20.33 3.66 16.29
CA PHE A 140 20.86 2.30 16.19
C PHE A 140 21.50 1.95 14.85
N LYS A 141 21.21 2.71 13.78
CA LYS A 141 21.78 2.45 12.45
C LYS A 141 23.07 3.22 12.18
N LYS A 142 23.45 4.16 13.07
CA LYS A 142 24.73 4.89 13.04
C LYS A 142 25.85 4.22 13.85
N LEU A 143 25.57 3.09 14.45
CA LEU A 143 26.52 2.18 15.10
C LEU A 143 26.72 0.94 14.21
#